data_9ccdd456a675a60b3129c5bc0dee1f9b
#
_entry.id   9ccdd456a675a60b3129c5bc0dee1f9b
#
_cell.length_a   1.000
_cell.length_b   1.000
_cell.length_c   1.000
_cell.angle_alpha   90.00
_cell.angle_beta   90.00
_cell.angle_gamma   90.00
#
_symmetry.space_group_name_H-M   'P 1'
#
loop_
_entity.id
_entity.type
_entity.pdbx_description
1 polymer ?
#
loop_
_entity_poly.entity_id
_entity_poly.type
_entity_poly.pdbx_seq_one_letter_code
_entity_poly.pdbx_strand_id
1 'polypeptide(L)'
;MHIPENYLSPSTCGVFAVAMVPVWMRAVRHVREEVPRQKMPLVGVAAAFCFLAMMFNIPLPGGTTGHAVAGTLVAILFGPWAATLAISIALAIQAVMFGDGGILALPANCFNMAFVLPMCGYAVYGLVRGREGRHEGSKAGSGRPGLGRELVAAGVGSYVGINAAALCAAIEFGVQPLLFSDAAGRALYCPYPLWVSVPAMLVGHLTVWGAAEVVFTVGILAFVRRVAPGFGLGGLAGDGVQAAPVRAARPVLALVAALAVLTPLGLLATGDAWGEWSTADLAAQVGYTPAGMAHGWEWASLMPDYSLGALPS
;
A
#
# COMPACT_ATOMS: atom_id res chain seq x y z
N MET A 1 1.18 -8.11 -2.94
CA MET A 1 0.19 -7.39 -3.81
C MET A 1 0.85 -6.63 -4.95
N HIS A 2 2.15 -6.56 -5.01
CA HIS A 2 2.82 -5.99 -6.16
C HIS A 2 2.50 -6.82 -7.41
N ILE A 3 2.33 -6.14 -8.53
CA ILE A 3 2.17 -6.79 -9.84
C ILE A 3 3.51 -6.65 -10.53
N PRO A 4 4.21 -7.78 -10.79
CA PRO A 4 5.53 -7.74 -11.41
C PRO A 4 5.45 -7.30 -12.88
N GLU A 5 6.63 -7.10 -13.47
CA GLU A 5 6.75 -6.78 -14.88
C GLU A 5 6.14 -7.90 -15.74
N ASN A 6 5.46 -7.50 -16.81
CA ASN A 6 4.87 -8.41 -17.80
C ASN A 6 3.74 -9.36 -17.31
N TYR A 7 3.27 -9.26 -16.08
CA TYR A 7 2.07 -9.99 -15.63
C TYR A 7 0.77 -9.40 -16.19
N LEU A 8 0.75 -8.09 -16.42
CA LEU A 8 -0.33 -7.41 -17.13
C LEU A 8 0.08 -7.08 -18.56
N SER A 9 -0.88 -7.10 -19.47
CA SER A 9 -0.64 -6.63 -20.83
C SER A 9 -0.30 -5.14 -20.86
N PRO A 10 0.49 -4.67 -21.83
CA PRO A 10 0.78 -3.24 -21.99
C PRO A 10 -0.48 -2.37 -22.13
N SER A 11 -1.54 -2.91 -22.77
CA SER A 11 -2.82 -2.21 -22.90
C SER A 11 -3.54 -2.07 -21.55
N THR A 12 -3.52 -3.10 -20.70
CA THR A 12 -4.03 -3.01 -19.33
C THR A 12 -3.23 -1.98 -18.52
N CYS A 13 -1.91 -2.03 -18.57
CA CYS A 13 -1.05 -1.04 -17.94
C CYS A 13 -1.35 0.39 -18.42
N GLY A 14 -1.59 0.57 -19.73
CA GLY A 14 -1.98 1.83 -20.34
C GLY A 14 -3.31 2.36 -19.81
N VAL A 15 -4.31 1.51 -19.63
CA VAL A 15 -5.61 1.88 -19.03
C VAL A 15 -5.41 2.40 -17.61
N PHE A 16 -4.62 1.70 -16.78
CA PHE A 16 -4.33 2.17 -15.43
C PHE A 16 -3.49 3.44 -15.40
N ALA A 17 -2.56 3.62 -16.35
CA ALA A 17 -1.80 4.87 -16.48
C ALA A 17 -2.74 6.05 -16.76
N VAL A 18 -3.67 5.90 -17.70
CA VAL A 18 -4.67 6.94 -18.01
C VAL A 18 -5.59 7.20 -16.81
N ALA A 19 -6.01 6.17 -16.09
CA ALA A 19 -6.86 6.30 -14.90
C ALA A 19 -6.13 7.00 -13.74
N MET A 20 -4.83 6.72 -13.56
CA MET A 20 -4.05 7.28 -12.46
C MET A 20 -3.59 8.72 -12.69
N VAL A 21 -3.46 9.20 -13.92
CA VAL A 21 -3.09 10.60 -14.20
C VAL A 21 -3.99 11.60 -13.46
N PRO A 22 -5.33 11.59 -13.60
CA PRO A 22 -6.19 12.52 -12.87
C PRO A 22 -6.13 12.31 -11.35
N VAL A 23 -5.93 11.08 -10.86
CA VAL A 23 -5.76 10.78 -9.44
C VAL A 23 -4.50 11.46 -8.90
N TRP A 24 -3.36 11.30 -9.58
CA TRP A 24 -2.11 11.95 -9.18
C TRP A 24 -2.19 13.46 -9.29
N MET A 25 -2.79 14.00 -10.36
CA MET A 25 -2.99 15.44 -10.51
C MET A 25 -3.79 16.01 -9.33
N ARG A 26 -4.88 15.32 -8.93
CA ARG A 26 -5.67 15.73 -7.78
C ARG A 26 -4.90 15.60 -6.46
N ALA A 27 -4.16 14.51 -6.27
CA ALA A 27 -3.35 14.30 -5.07
C ALA A 27 -2.28 15.40 -4.91
N VAL A 28 -1.54 15.69 -5.99
CA VAL A 28 -0.52 16.74 -6.00
C VAL A 28 -1.16 18.12 -5.74
N ARG A 29 -2.28 18.42 -6.39
CA ARG A 29 -2.99 19.69 -6.19
C ARG A 29 -3.44 19.83 -4.74
N HIS A 30 -4.10 18.83 -4.18
CA HIS A 30 -4.58 18.82 -2.79
C HIS A 30 -3.43 19.00 -1.79
N VAL A 31 -2.34 18.26 -1.96
CA VAL A 31 -1.16 18.38 -1.09
C VAL A 31 -0.54 19.78 -1.19
N ARG A 32 -0.47 20.37 -2.39
CA ARG A 32 0.06 21.73 -2.58
C ARG A 32 -0.82 22.82 -1.96
N GLU A 33 -2.14 22.66 -2.01
CA GLU A 33 -3.12 23.65 -1.54
C GLU A 33 -3.39 23.53 -0.03
N GLU A 34 -3.43 22.30 0.51
CA GLU A 34 -3.88 22.05 1.88
C GLU A 34 -2.75 21.71 2.86
N VAL A 35 -1.58 21.30 2.37
CA VAL A 35 -0.45 20.99 3.25
C VAL A 35 0.50 22.18 3.37
N PRO A 36 0.66 22.77 4.57
CA PRO A 36 1.61 23.84 4.79
C PRO A 36 3.03 23.40 4.42
N ARG A 37 3.81 24.31 3.81
CA ARG A 37 5.20 24.03 3.36
C ARG A 37 6.06 23.42 4.46
N GLN A 38 5.90 23.86 5.70
CA GLN A 38 6.64 23.34 6.86
C GLN A 38 6.31 21.89 7.18
N LYS A 39 5.16 21.36 6.71
CA LYS A 39 4.71 19.99 6.92
C LYS A 39 4.93 19.08 5.69
N MET A 40 5.36 19.62 4.56
CA MET A 40 5.70 18.83 3.37
C MET A 40 6.70 17.69 3.65
N PRO A 41 7.75 17.87 4.49
CA PRO A 41 8.65 16.77 4.85
C PRO A 41 7.93 15.58 5.50
N LEU A 42 6.76 15.77 6.14
CA LEU A 42 5.99 14.67 6.72
C LEU A 42 5.40 13.72 5.67
N VAL A 43 5.12 14.21 4.47
CA VAL A 43 4.68 13.36 3.34
C VAL A 43 5.83 12.44 2.92
N GLY A 44 7.07 12.95 2.90
CA GLY A 44 8.27 12.13 2.68
C GLY A 44 8.49 11.09 3.79
N VAL A 45 8.29 11.48 5.06
CA VAL A 45 8.33 10.54 6.20
C VAL A 45 7.25 9.47 6.07
N ALA A 46 6.05 9.84 5.63
CA ALA A 46 4.98 8.88 5.38
C ALA A 46 5.31 7.90 4.23
N ALA A 47 5.95 8.40 3.15
CA ALA A 47 6.41 7.54 2.06
C ALA A 47 7.47 6.55 2.54
N ALA A 48 8.48 7.01 3.28
CA ALA A 48 9.51 6.16 3.87
C ALA A 48 8.91 5.13 4.85
N PHE A 49 7.91 5.54 5.63
CA PHE A 49 7.21 4.64 6.55
C PHE A 49 6.46 3.53 5.80
N CYS A 50 5.69 3.87 4.75
CA CYS A 50 5.00 2.87 3.93
C CYS A 50 6.00 1.94 3.24
N PHE A 51 7.09 2.49 2.69
CA PHE A 51 8.18 1.69 2.11
C PHE A 51 8.71 0.66 3.11
N LEU A 52 9.06 1.09 4.33
CA LEU A 52 9.56 0.20 5.38
C LEU A 52 8.50 -0.82 5.83
N ALA A 53 7.23 -0.43 5.92
CA ALA A 53 6.15 -1.36 6.28
C ALA A 53 6.01 -2.49 5.25
N MET A 54 6.14 -2.18 3.96
CA MET A 54 6.09 -3.16 2.87
C MET A 54 7.31 -4.09 2.84
N MET A 55 8.44 -3.70 3.44
CA MET A 55 9.62 -4.57 3.58
C MET A 55 9.44 -5.72 4.60
N PHE A 56 8.45 -5.63 5.49
CA PHE A 56 8.18 -6.70 6.47
C PHE A 56 7.29 -7.77 5.85
N ASN A 57 7.90 -8.71 5.13
CA ASN A 57 7.22 -9.87 4.59
C ASN A 57 6.85 -10.87 5.70
N ILE A 58 5.59 -11.26 5.71
CA ILE A 58 5.02 -12.22 6.68
C ILE A 58 4.66 -13.49 5.91
N PRO A 59 5.34 -14.62 6.20
CA PRO A 59 5.09 -15.88 5.52
C PRO A 59 3.73 -16.46 5.90
N LEU A 60 3.10 -17.10 4.93
CA LEU A 60 1.88 -17.89 5.12
C LEU A 60 2.22 -19.38 5.01
N PRO A 61 1.59 -20.27 5.81
CA PRO A 61 1.71 -21.70 5.57
C PRO A 61 1.33 -22.06 4.13
N GLY A 62 2.21 -22.73 3.40
CA GLY A 62 2.05 -23.00 1.98
C GLY A 62 3.07 -22.33 1.08
N GLY A 63 3.99 -21.52 1.63
CA GLY A 63 5.15 -21.01 0.91
C GLY A 63 4.93 -19.68 0.17
N THR A 64 3.88 -18.92 0.53
CA THR A 64 3.68 -17.57 0.02
C THR A 64 3.91 -16.53 1.12
N THR A 65 4.24 -15.31 0.73
CA THR A 65 4.47 -14.17 1.62
C THR A 65 3.58 -12.98 1.26
N GLY A 66 3.49 -12.03 2.17
CA GLY A 66 2.85 -10.74 1.94
C GLY A 66 3.15 -9.79 3.08
N HIS A 67 2.75 -8.55 2.94
CA HIS A 67 3.11 -7.47 3.85
C HIS A 67 1.94 -6.52 4.10
N ALA A 68 2.06 -5.72 5.17
CA ALA A 68 1.21 -4.56 5.40
C ALA A 68 1.68 -3.38 4.54
N VAL A 69 0.78 -2.46 4.21
CA VAL A 69 1.07 -1.23 3.46
C VAL A 69 1.00 0.01 4.37
N ALA A 70 0.18 -0.07 5.42
CA ALA A 70 -0.14 1.01 6.34
C ALA A 70 -0.82 2.23 5.67
N GLY A 71 -1.45 2.02 4.53
CA GLY A 71 -2.03 3.09 3.73
C GLY A 71 -3.20 3.78 4.41
N THR A 72 -4.04 3.04 5.12
CA THR A 72 -5.14 3.60 5.90
C THR A 72 -4.63 4.42 7.10
N LEU A 73 -3.55 4.00 7.76
CA LEU A 73 -2.91 4.77 8.81
C LEU A 73 -2.45 6.14 8.30
N VAL A 74 -1.73 6.14 7.18
CA VAL A 74 -1.26 7.39 6.57
C VAL A 74 -2.44 8.28 6.16
N ALA A 75 -3.52 7.69 5.64
CA ALA A 75 -4.75 8.43 5.31
C ALA A 75 -5.43 9.05 6.55
N ILE A 76 -5.43 8.36 7.69
CA ILE A 76 -5.95 8.88 8.97
C ILE A 76 -5.10 10.05 9.48
N LEU A 77 -3.77 9.96 9.34
CA LEU A 77 -2.85 10.97 9.86
C LEU A 77 -2.71 12.18 8.95
N PHE A 78 -2.69 11.98 7.63
CA PHE A 78 -2.33 13.02 6.65
C PHE A 78 -3.41 13.30 5.60
N GLY A 79 -4.53 12.57 5.65
CA GLY A 79 -5.57 12.60 4.64
C GLY A 79 -5.31 11.64 3.48
N PRO A 80 -6.39 11.17 2.80
CA PRO A 80 -6.29 10.13 1.79
C PRO A 80 -5.49 10.55 0.54
N TRP A 81 -5.54 11.82 0.13
CA TRP A 81 -4.76 12.32 -1.00
C TRP A 81 -3.26 12.41 -0.72
N ALA A 82 -2.88 12.77 0.51
CA ALA A 82 -1.48 12.75 0.91
C ALA A 82 -0.96 11.31 1.03
N ALA A 83 -1.80 10.38 1.49
CA ALA A 83 -1.49 8.95 1.48
C ALA A 83 -1.29 8.42 0.06
N THR A 84 -2.18 8.78 -0.89
CA THR A 84 -2.02 8.44 -2.31
C THR A 84 -0.66 8.88 -2.84
N LEU A 85 -0.25 10.11 -2.59
CA LEU A 85 1.04 10.62 -3.07
C LEU A 85 2.21 9.89 -2.38
N ALA A 86 2.18 9.75 -1.06
CA ALA A 86 3.24 9.11 -0.29
C ALA A 86 3.48 7.65 -0.71
N ILE A 87 2.39 6.88 -0.87
CA ILE A 87 2.49 5.47 -1.28
C ILE A 87 2.93 5.36 -2.74
N SER A 88 2.43 6.23 -3.63
CA SER A 88 2.90 6.24 -5.03
C SER A 88 4.41 6.50 -5.12
N ILE A 89 4.97 7.37 -4.27
CA ILE A 89 6.41 7.61 -4.19
C ILE A 89 7.14 6.35 -3.70
N ALA A 90 6.62 5.70 -2.65
CA ALA A 90 7.21 4.47 -2.13
C ALA A 90 7.24 3.36 -3.19
N LEU A 91 6.11 3.12 -3.88
CA LEU A 91 6.00 2.13 -4.96
C LEU A 91 6.91 2.45 -6.16
N ALA A 92 7.04 3.73 -6.51
CA ALA A 92 7.95 4.14 -7.58
C ALA A 92 9.43 3.86 -7.21
N ILE A 93 9.81 4.08 -5.95
CA ILE A 93 11.15 3.74 -5.46
C ILE A 93 11.35 2.21 -5.48
N GLN A 94 10.36 1.43 -5.04
CA GLN A 94 10.42 -0.04 -5.06
C GLN A 94 10.61 -0.57 -6.49
N ALA A 95 9.79 -0.12 -7.43
CA ALA A 95 9.87 -0.56 -8.82
C ALA A 95 11.20 -0.14 -9.49
N VAL A 96 11.61 1.12 -9.35
CA VAL A 96 12.80 1.65 -10.06
C VAL A 96 14.10 1.16 -9.44
N MET A 97 14.19 1.16 -8.11
CA MET A 97 15.44 0.84 -7.42
C MET A 97 15.63 -0.65 -7.20
N PHE A 98 14.55 -1.36 -6.87
CA PHE A 98 14.64 -2.74 -6.39
C PHE A 98 14.00 -3.76 -7.34
N GLY A 99 13.23 -3.31 -8.32
CA GLY A 99 12.46 -4.21 -9.20
C GLY A 99 11.24 -4.82 -8.53
N ASP A 100 10.90 -4.35 -7.33
CA ASP A 100 9.73 -4.82 -6.58
C ASP A 100 8.45 -4.16 -7.15
N GLY A 101 7.73 -4.92 -7.95
CA GLY A 101 6.66 -4.45 -8.84
C GLY A 101 7.17 -3.93 -10.18
N GLY A 102 6.42 -4.18 -11.25
CA GLY A 102 6.79 -3.76 -12.61
C GLY A 102 6.68 -2.25 -12.82
N ILE A 103 7.57 -1.67 -13.61
CA ILE A 103 7.49 -0.24 -14.01
C ILE A 103 6.28 -0.01 -14.91
N LEU A 104 6.03 -0.89 -15.88
CA LEU A 104 4.81 -0.80 -16.69
C LEU A 104 3.56 -1.04 -15.85
N ALA A 105 3.63 -1.92 -14.85
CA ALA A 105 2.56 -2.19 -13.90
C ALA A 105 2.44 -1.16 -12.77
N LEU A 106 3.38 -0.20 -12.64
CA LEU A 106 3.38 0.80 -11.57
C LEU A 106 2.04 1.57 -11.43
N PRO A 107 1.38 2.00 -12.53
CA PRO A 107 0.07 2.64 -12.41
C PRO A 107 -1.00 1.72 -11.80
N ALA A 108 -1.03 0.41 -12.11
CA ALA A 108 -1.93 -0.56 -11.53
C ALA A 108 -1.61 -0.79 -10.04
N ASN A 109 -0.34 -0.96 -9.69
CA ASN A 109 0.12 -1.03 -8.30
C ASN A 109 -0.27 0.22 -7.50
N CYS A 110 -0.12 1.41 -8.09
CA CYS A 110 -0.56 2.67 -7.48
C CYS A 110 -2.09 2.75 -7.36
N PHE A 111 -2.84 2.26 -8.35
CA PHE A 111 -4.30 2.21 -8.27
C PHE A 111 -4.73 1.37 -7.07
N ASN A 112 -4.18 0.17 -6.91
CA ASN A 112 -4.54 -0.75 -5.84
C ASN A 112 -4.10 -0.23 -4.46
N MET A 113 -2.80 0.00 -4.28
CA MET A 113 -2.21 0.27 -2.98
C MET A 113 -2.17 1.76 -2.60
N ALA A 114 -2.00 2.66 -3.58
CA ALA A 114 -1.90 4.08 -3.28
C ALA A 114 -3.24 4.83 -3.40
N PHE A 115 -4.22 4.29 -4.11
CA PHE A 115 -5.53 4.94 -4.27
C PHE A 115 -6.65 4.14 -3.61
N VAL A 116 -6.93 2.91 -4.04
CA VAL A 116 -8.05 2.11 -3.52
C VAL A 116 -7.90 1.86 -2.02
N LEU A 117 -6.75 1.36 -1.58
CA LEU A 117 -6.51 1.06 -0.16
C LEU A 117 -6.76 2.25 0.77
N PRO A 118 -6.06 3.40 0.62
CA PRO A 118 -6.24 4.52 1.53
C PRO A 118 -7.62 5.19 1.38
N MET A 119 -8.21 5.24 0.18
CA MET A 119 -9.52 5.84 -0.02
C MET A 119 -10.63 5.00 0.61
N CYS A 120 -10.67 3.68 0.33
CA CYS A 120 -11.65 2.77 0.93
C CYS A 120 -11.47 2.68 2.44
N GLY A 121 -10.23 2.51 2.91
CA GLY A 121 -9.93 2.43 4.33
C GLY A 121 -10.32 3.68 5.09
N TYR A 122 -10.01 4.86 4.55
CA TYR A 122 -10.40 6.13 5.17
C TYR A 122 -11.90 6.38 5.14
N ALA A 123 -12.59 6.00 4.06
CA ALA A 123 -14.04 6.11 3.98
C ALA A 123 -14.73 5.23 5.06
N VAL A 124 -14.30 3.97 5.19
CA VAL A 124 -14.82 3.05 6.21
C VAL A 124 -14.46 3.54 7.62
N TYR A 125 -13.23 4.01 7.83
CA TYR A 125 -12.85 4.66 9.09
C TYR A 125 -13.80 5.80 9.46
N GLY A 126 -14.12 6.67 8.49
CA GLY A 126 -15.03 7.78 8.68
C GLY A 126 -16.46 7.33 9.03
N LEU A 127 -16.96 6.28 8.39
CA LEU A 127 -18.27 5.69 8.64
C LEU A 127 -18.36 5.07 10.04
N VAL A 128 -17.37 4.27 10.45
CA VAL A 128 -17.36 3.59 11.76
C VAL A 128 -17.11 4.58 12.89
N ARG A 129 -16.21 5.55 12.69
CA ARG A 129 -15.95 6.61 13.65
C ARG A 129 -17.23 7.45 13.88
N GLY A 130 -18.05 7.62 12.86
CA GLY A 130 -19.27 8.44 12.89
C GLY A 130 -18.99 9.93 12.81
N ARG A 131 -19.98 10.70 12.37
CA ARG A 131 -19.95 12.16 12.45
C ARG A 131 -20.16 12.56 13.92
N GLU A 132 -19.28 13.39 14.45
CA GLU A 132 -19.61 14.14 15.67
C GLU A 132 -20.87 14.96 15.37
N GLY A 133 -21.95 14.64 16.07
CA GLY A 133 -23.14 15.48 16.02
C GLY A 133 -22.74 16.88 16.47
N ARG A 134 -22.88 17.87 15.61
CA ARG A 134 -23.01 19.28 15.99
C ARG A 134 -24.30 19.36 16.82
N HIS A 135 -24.26 18.95 18.07
CA HIS A 135 -25.23 19.38 19.02
C HIS A 135 -24.81 20.79 19.47
N GLU A 136 -25.35 21.80 18.81
CA GLU A 136 -25.45 23.13 19.36
C GLU A 136 -26.09 23.00 20.75
N GLY A 137 -25.29 23.16 21.80
CA GLY A 137 -25.80 23.15 23.17
C GLY A 137 -25.11 22.23 24.17
N SER A 138 -24.15 21.39 23.80
CA SER A 138 -23.41 20.60 24.77
C SER A 138 -22.20 21.39 25.29
N LYS A 139 -22.14 21.56 26.62
CA LYS A 139 -21.08 22.24 27.35
C LYS A 139 -19.71 21.76 26.87
N ALA A 140 -18.82 22.68 26.56
CA ALA A 140 -17.43 22.45 26.22
C ALA A 140 -16.75 21.50 27.21
N GLY A 141 -16.61 20.22 26.87
CA GLY A 141 -15.99 19.25 27.77
C GLY A 141 -15.76 17.82 27.28
N SER A 142 -16.44 17.35 26.26
CA SER A 142 -16.33 15.91 25.90
C SER A 142 -16.61 15.54 24.43
N GLY A 143 -16.09 16.29 23.47
CA GLY A 143 -16.45 16.11 22.06
C GLY A 143 -15.45 15.29 21.19
N ARG A 144 -14.36 14.70 21.74
CA ARG A 144 -13.52 13.78 20.99
C ARG A 144 -14.06 12.35 21.13
N PRO A 145 -14.25 11.60 20.05
CA PRO A 145 -14.53 10.16 20.17
C PRO A 145 -13.47 9.55 21.06
N GLY A 146 -13.89 8.72 22.02
CA GLY A 146 -12.94 8.04 22.88
C GLY A 146 -11.90 7.31 22.03
N LEU A 147 -10.64 7.35 22.44
CA LEU A 147 -9.52 6.69 21.73
C LEU A 147 -9.88 5.27 21.27
N GLY A 148 -10.61 4.52 22.09
CA GLY A 148 -11.06 3.16 21.75
C GLY A 148 -11.89 3.11 20.48
N ARG A 149 -12.85 4.03 20.30
CA ARG A 149 -13.68 4.07 19.07
C ARG A 149 -12.87 4.46 17.84
N GLU A 150 -11.91 5.38 18.00
CA GLU A 150 -10.99 5.76 16.92
C GLU A 150 -10.14 4.56 16.49
N LEU A 151 -9.59 3.79 17.43
CA LEU A 151 -8.79 2.61 17.16
C LEU A 151 -9.60 1.48 16.49
N VAL A 152 -10.83 1.24 16.95
CA VAL A 152 -11.73 0.27 16.30
C VAL A 152 -12.04 0.70 14.88
N ALA A 153 -12.36 1.96 14.66
CA ALA A 153 -12.64 2.49 13.32
C ALA A 153 -11.42 2.37 12.40
N ALA A 154 -10.21 2.64 12.92
CA ALA A 154 -8.97 2.49 12.19
C ALA A 154 -8.68 1.03 11.82
N GLY A 155 -8.92 0.09 12.75
CA GLY A 155 -8.76 -1.33 12.50
C GLY A 155 -9.72 -1.86 11.43
N VAL A 156 -11.01 -1.53 11.54
CA VAL A 156 -11.99 -1.93 10.51
C VAL A 156 -11.68 -1.29 9.16
N GLY A 157 -11.34 0.00 9.15
CA GLY A 157 -10.96 0.72 7.93
C GLY A 157 -9.73 0.11 7.25
N SER A 158 -8.68 -0.18 8.00
CA SER A 158 -7.45 -0.76 7.45
C SER A 158 -7.67 -2.17 6.91
N TYR A 159 -8.43 -2.98 7.61
CA TYR A 159 -8.78 -4.32 7.15
C TYR A 159 -9.56 -4.29 5.83
N VAL A 160 -10.57 -3.44 5.72
CA VAL A 160 -11.35 -3.30 4.48
C VAL A 160 -10.50 -2.71 3.36
N GLY A 161 -9.68 -1.71 3.66
CA GLY A 161 -8.81 -1.05 2.68
C GLY A 161 -7.83 -2.01 2.00
N ILE A 162 -7.09 -2.82 2.77
CA ILE A 162 -6.12 -3.76 2.21
C ILE A 162 -6.80 -4.88 1.42
N ASN A 163 -7.95 -5.39 1.88
CA ASN A 163 -8.71 -6.41 1.17
C ASN A 163 -9.33 -5.87 -0.12
N ALA A 164 -9.77 -4.61 -0.17
CA ALA A 164 -10.23 -3.98 -1.40
C ALA A 164 -9.10 -3.87 -2.44
N ALA A 165 -7.90 -3.47 -2.02
CA ALA A 165 -6.73 -3.43 -2.91
C ALA A 165 -6.34 -4.82 -3.42
N ALA A 166 -6.33 -5.83 -2.53
CA ALA A 166 -6.04 -7.21 -2.90
C ALA A 166 -7.06 -7.77 -3.91
N LEU A 167 -8.34 -7.43 -3.74
CA LEU A 167 -9.38 -7.82 -4.69
C LEU A 167 -9.17 -7.16 -6.06
N CYS A 168 -8.79 -5.87 -6.11
CA CYS A 168 -8.47 -5.20 -7.38
C CYS A 168 -7.31 -5.91 -8.09
N ALA A 169 -6.19 -6.15 -7.41
CA ALA A 169 -5.05 -6.86 -7.98
C ALA A 169 -5.43 -8.28 -8.46
N ALA A 170 -6.25 -8.99 -7.69
CA ALA A 170 -6.74 -10.32 -8.08
C ALA A 170 -7.59 -10.28 -9.36
N ILE A 171 -8.43 -9.25 -9.52
CA ILE A 171 -9.22 -9.05 -10.73
C ILE A 171 -8.31 -8.70 -11.91
N GLU A 172 -7.33 -7.82 -11.71
CA GLU A 172 -6.36 -7.43 -12.73
C GLU A 172 -5.58 -8.64 -13.28
N PHE A 173 -5.13 -9.54 -12.41
CA PHE A 173 -4.54 -10.81 -12.82
C PHE A 173 -5.56 -11.70 -13.56
N GLY A 174 -6.73 -11.88 -12.97
CA GLY A 174 -7.71 -12.86 -13.42
C GLY A 174 -8.41 -12.52 -14.75
N VAL A 175 -8.40 -11.26 -15.17
CA VAL A 175 -8.93 -10.86 -16.48
C VAL A 175 -7.92 -11.04 -17.62
N GLN A 176 -6.62 -11.20 -17.34
CA GLN A 176 -5.61 -11.34 -18.38
C GLN A 176 -5.88 -12.54 -19.31
N PRO A 177 -6.15 -13.78 -18.79
CA PRO A 177 -6.42 -14.91 -19.67
C PRO A 177 -7.74 -14.79 -20.45
N LEU A 178 -8.67 -13.95 -19.97
CA LEU A 178 -9.94 -13.72 -20.69
C LEU A 178 -9.75 -12.75 -21.87
N LEU A 179 -8.84 -11.79 -21.75
CA LEU A 179 -8.64 -10.72 -22.73
C LEU A 179 -7.47 -10.99 -23.67
N PHE A 180 -6.47 -11.76 -23.22
CA PHE A 180 -5.20 -11.92 -23.91
C PHE A 180 -4.79 -13.40 -23.94
N SER A 181 -5.33 -14.15 -24.88
CA SER A 181 -4.98 -15.57 -25.14
C SER A 181 -4.56 -15.76 -26.58
N ASP A 182 -3.71 -16.76 -26.81
CA ASP A 182 -3.33 -17.21 -28.16
C ASP A 182 -4.45 -18.05 -28.82
N ALA A 183 -4.23 -18.45 -30.07
CA ALA A 183 -5.18 -19.27 -30.81
C ALA A 183 -5.41 -20.67 -30.20
N ALA A 184 -4.51 -21.14 -29.34
CA ALA A 184 -4.63 -22.39 -28.60
C ALA A 184 -5.31 -22.20 -27.23
N GLY A 185 -5.76 -20.97 -26.89
CA GLY A 185 -6.39 -20.63 -25.61
C GLY A 185 -5.39 -20.47 -24.45
N ARG A 186 -4.09 -20.40 -24.71
CA ARG A 186 -3.08 -20.16 -23.67
C ARG A 186 -2.94 -18.68 -23.41
N ALA A 187 -2.91 -18.28 -22.14
CA ALA A 187 -2.74 -16.90 -21.74
C ALA A 187 -1.38 -16.32 -22.22
N LEU A 188 -1.38 -15.09 -22.69
CA LEU A 188 -0.17 -14.36 -23.12
C LEU A 188 0.55 -13.68 -21.96
N TYR A 189 -0.16 -13.38 -20.88
CA TYR A 189 0.32 -12.71 -19.66
C TYR A 189 -0.03 -13.58 -18.44
N CYS A 190 -0.42 -12.99 -17.30
CA CYS A 190 -0.82 -13.77 -16.13
C CYS A 190 -1.78 -14.92 -16.53
N PRO A 191 -1.44 -16.19 -16.25
CA PRO A 191 -2.24 -17.32 -16.73
C PRO A 191 -3.39 -17.71 -15.82
N TYR A 192 -3.52 -17.10 -14.65
CA TYR A 192 -4.48 -17.49 -13.63
C TYR A 192 -5.84 -16.81 -13.85
N PRO A 193 -6.91 -17.57 -14.11
CA PRO A 193 -8.24 -17.01 -14.27
C PRO A 193 -8.84 -16.53 -12.94
N LEU A 194 -9.92 -15.76 -12.98
CA LEU A 194 -10.57 -15.13 -11.81
C LEU A 194 -10.87 -16.12 -10.68
N TRP A 195 -11.31 -17.34 -11.00
CA TRP A 195 -11.62 -18.35 -9.96
C TRP A 195 -10.37 -18.90 -9.25
N VAL A 196 -9.16 -18.61 -9.75
CA VAL A 196 -7.88 -18.92 -9.11
C VAL A 196 -7.33 -17.67 -8.44
N SER A 197 -7.22 -16.57 -9.17
CA SER A 197 -6.56 -15.34 -8.68
C SER A 197 -7.31 -14.70 -7.49
N VAL A 198 -8.66 -14.69 -7.55
CA VAL A 198 -9.44 -14.06 -6.47
C VAL A 198 -9.31 -14.81 -5.14
N PRO A 199 -9.57 -16.13 -5.04
CA PRO A 199 -9.40 -16.83 -3.78
C PRO A 199 -7.94 -16.87 -3.32
N ALA A 200 -6.97 -17.03 -4.22
CA ALA A 200 -5.55 -17.08 -3.87
C ALA A 200 -5.08 -15.77 -3.22
N MET A 201 -5.43 -14.62 -3.80
CA MET A 201 -5.10 -13.32 -3.21
C MET A 201 -5.89 -13.06 -1.92
N LEU A 202 -7.18 -13.37 -1.89
CA LEU A 202 -8.01 -13.02 -0.75
C LEU A 202 -7.77 -13.90 0.48
N VAL A 203 -7.40 -15.16 0.34
CA VAL A 203 -7.15 -16.03 1.51
C VAL A 203 -6.10 -15.42 2.44
N GLY A 204 -4.97 -15.00 1.92
CA GLY A 204 -3.91 -14.38 2.73
C GLY A 204 -4.30 -13.01 3.29
N HIS A 205 -4.99 -12.18 2.48
CA HIS A 205 -5.38 -10.83 2.88
C HIS A 205 -6.57 -10.81 3.85
N LEU A 206 -7.52 -11.74 3.75
CA LEU A 206 -8.59 -11.90 4.72
C LEU A 206 -8.12 -12.53 6.05
N THR A 207 -6.94 -13.12 6.08
CA THR A 207 -6.40 -13.79 7.27
C THR A 207 -5.19 -13.04 7.83
N VAL A 208 -3.99 -13.46 7.48
CA VAL A 208 -2.75 -13.03 8.13
C VAL A 208 -2.39 -11.59 7.79
N TRP A 209 -2.39 -11.22 6.51
CA TRP A 209 -1.91 -9.89 6.09
C TRP A 209 -2.91 -8.79 6.41
N GLY A 210 -4.21 -9.09 6.35
CA GLY A 210 -5.24 -8.17 6.85
C GLY A 210 -5.14 -7.95 8.36
N ALA A 211 -4.88 -9.01 9.13
CA ALA A 211 -4.62 -8.88 10.56
C ALA A 211 -3.34 -8.07 10.83
N ALA A 212 -2.28 -8.29 10.06
CA ALA A 212 -1.05 -7.51 10.17
C ALA A 212 -1.30 -6.01 9.88
N GLU A 213 -2.03 -5.67 8.81
CA GLU A 213 -2.41 -4.29 8.49
C GLU A 213 -3.18 -3.64 9.66
N VAL A 214 -4.10 -4.38 10.30
CA VAL A 214 -4.83 -3.91 11.49
C VAL A 214 -3.87 -3.66 12.65
N VAL A 215 -2.98 -4.60 12.97
CA VAL A 215 -2.01 -4.48 14.07
C VAL A 215 -1.09 -3.28 13.84
N PHE A 216 -0.54 -3.11 12.64
CA PHE A 216 0.28 -1.96 12.28
C PHE A 216 -0.51 -0.65 12.43
N THR A 217 -1.70 -0.58 11.83
CA THR A 217 -2.53 0.64 11.85
C THR A 217 -2.93 1.02 13.27
N VAL A 218 -3.50 0.08 14.03
CA VAL A 218 -4.00 0.34 15.38
C VAL A 218 -2.85 0.59 16.37
N GLY A 219 -1.80 -0.23 16.32
CA GLY A 219 -0.65 -0.11 17.20
C GLY A 219 0.07 1.22 17.03
N ILE A 220 0.35 1.62 15.79
CA ILE A 220 1.07 2.86 15.52
C ILE A 220 0.17 4.07 15.74
N LEU A 221 -1.12 4.00 15.39
CA LEU A 221 -2.05 5.09 15.69
C LEU A 221 -2.17 5.31 17.20
N ALA A 222 -2.29 4.25 18.00
CA ALA A 222 -2.33 4.32 19.45
C ALA A 222 -1.05 4.94 20.03
N PHE A 223 0.12 4.52 19.53
CA PHE A 223 1.41 5.11 19.89
C PHE A 223 1.47 6.60 19.57
N VAL A 224 1.14 6.99 18.32
CA VAL A 224 1.15 8.38 17.88
C VAL A 224 0.20 9.24 18.71
N ARG A 225 -1.02 8.76 19.00
CA ARG A 225 -1.99 9.50 19.83
C ARG A 225 -1.52 9.69 21.27
N ARG A 226 -0.67 8.78 21.80
CA ARG A 226 -0.09 8.91 23.14
C ARG A 226 1.10 9.90 23.19
N VAL A 227 2.04 9.76 22.23
CA VAL A 227 3.33 10.45 22.33
C VAL A 227 3.37 11.77 21.55
N ALA A 228 2.51 11.92 20.55
CA ALA A 228 2.43 13.08 19.68
C ALA A 228 0.97 13.34 19.24
N PRO A 229 0.05 13.67 20.15
CA PRO A 229 -1.39 13.76 19.86
C PRO A 229 -1.75 14.79 18.79
N GLY A 230 -0.88 15.75 18.51
CA GLY A 230 -1.02 16.74 17.41
C GLY A 230 -0.31 16.35 16.11
N PHE A 231 0.27 15.15 16.03
CA PHE A 231 0.96 14.70 14.82
C PHE A 231 -0.05 14.35 13.71
N GLY A 232 0.21 14.87 12.51
CA GLY A 232 -0.65 14.68 11.34
C GLY A 232 -1.18 16.00 10.79
N LEU A 233 -1.94 15.93 9.69
CA LEU A 233 -2.57 17.09 9.05
C LEU A 233 -3.98 17.39 9.60
N GLY A 234 -4.65 16.39 10.20
CA GLY A 234 -6.01 16.54 10.73
C GLY A 234 -6.17 17.46 11.94
N GLY A 235 -5.06 17.94 12.52
CA GLY A 235 -5.07 19.00 13.54
C GLY A 235 -5.07 20.43 12.98
N LEU A 236 -5.27 20.60 11.67
CA LEU A 236 -5.15 21.89 10.98
C LEU A 236 -6.48 22.61 10.73
N ALA A 237 -7.61 21.95 10.97
CA ALA A 237 -8.93 22.54 10.75
C ALA A 237 -9.46 23.36 11.93
N GLY A 238 -8.67 23.61 12.96
CA GLY A 238 -9.06 24.40 14.12
C GLY A 238 -7.93 25.33 14.57
N ASP A 239 -8.25 26.59 14.55
CA ASP A 239 -7.59 27.74 15.16
C ASP A 239 -6.33 27.48 16.00
N GLY A 240 -5.17 27.96 15.52
CA GLY A 240 -4.06 28.34 16.39
C GLY A 240 -3.18 27.21 16.94
N VAL A 241 -3.19 25.99 16.38
CA VAL A 241 -2.22 24.98 16.77
C VAL A 241 -0.86 25.37 16.21
N GLN A 242 -0.04 25.96 17.08
CA GLN A 242 1.41 26.14 16.85
C GLN A 242 1.95 24.81 16.30
N ALA A 243 2.72 24.88 15.22
CA ALA A 243 3.42 23.72 14.67
C ALA A 243 4.04 22.94 15.83
N ALA A 244 3.61 21.69 15.99
CA ALA A 244 4.16 20.85 17.07
C ALA A 244 5.68 20.92 16.95
N PRO A 245 6.39 21.29 18.01
CA PRO A 245 7.82 21.51 17.93
C PRO A 245 8.48 20.24 17.39
N VAL A 246 9.58 20.38 16.64
CA VAL A 246 10.34 19.23 16.07
C VAL A 246 10.62 18.14 17.13
N ARG A 247 10.65 18.53 18.41
CA ARG A 247 10.72 17.60 19.55
C ARG A 247 9.54 16.61 19.63
N ALA A 248 8.34 17.01 19.20
CA ALA A 248 7.16 16.11 19.18
C ALA A 248 7.21 15.06 18.04
N ALA A 249 7.99 15.31 17.00
CA ALA A 249 8.20 14.34 15.92
C ALA A 249 9.28 13.29 16.27
N ARG A 250 10.15 13.55 17.25
CA ARG A 250 11.26 12.65 17.63
C ARG A 250 10.83 11.20 17.89
N PRO A 251 9.76 10.90 18.65
CA PRO A 251 9.35 9.50 18.86
C PRO A 251 8.85 8.83 17.58
N VAL A 252 8.23 9.58 16.66
CA VAL A 252 7.80 9.05 15.37
C VAL A 252 9.01 8.76 14.48
N LEU A 253 9.99 9.68 14.44
CA LEU A 253 11.26 9.46 13.73
C LEU A 253 12.06 8.30 14.33
N ALA A 254 12.04 8.14 15.66
CA ALA A 254 12.66 6.99 16.32
C ALA A 254 11.98 5.69 15.95
N LEU A 255 10.64 5.67 15.81
CA LEU A 255 9.91 4.52 15.31
C LEU A 255 10.31 4.17 13.88
N VAL A 256 10.37 5.16 12.97
CA VAL A 256 10.82 4.96 11.59
C VAL A 256 12.24 4.42 11.54
N ALA A 257 13.15 4.99 12.35
CA ALA A 257 14.52 4.50 12.45
C ALA A 257 14.59 3.06 13.00
N ALA A 258 13.77 2.72 14.01
CA ALA A 258 13.68 1.36 14.52
C ALA A 258 13.17 0.39 13.45
N LEU A 259 12.15 0.75 12.69
CA LEU A 259 11.66 -0.05 11.56
C LEU A 259 12.77 -0.25 10.51
N ALA A 260 13.52 0.80 10.17
CA ALA A 260 14.64 0.70 9.23
C ALA A 260 15.72 -0.27 9.72
N VAL A 261 16.05 -0.25 11.02
CA VAL A 261 17.00 -1.20 11.62
C VAL A 261 16.46 -2.63 11.63
N LEU A 262 15.16 -2.80 11.76
CA LEU A 262 14.51 -4.12 11.79
C LEU A 262 14.16 -4.65 10.40
N THR A 263 14.27 -3.85 9.34
CA THR A 263 13.95 -4.26 7.96
C THR A 263 14.59 -5.58 7.53
N PRO A 264 15.86 -5.90 7.89
CA PRO A 264 16.46 -7.19 7.52
C PRO A 264 15.69 -8.41 8.03
N LEU A 265 14.85 -8.28 9.08
CA LEU A 265 14.00 -9.38 9.54
C LEU A 265 12.94 -9.77 8.51
N GLY A 266 12.50 -8.84 7.66
CA GLY A 266 11.57 -9.12 6.56
C GLY A 266 12.17 -10.01 5.49
N LEU A 267 13.50 -9.98 5.31
CA LEU A 267 14.23 -10.82 4.36
C LEU A 267 14.37 -12.27 4.82
N LEU A 268 14.03 -12.58 6.07
CA LEU A 268 14.03 -13.96 6.58
C LEU A 268 12.81 -14.76 6.13
N ALA A 269 11.78 -14.11 5.58
CA ALA A 269 10.62 -14.79 5.02
C ALA A 269 11.02 -15.52 3.73
N THR A 270 10.85 -16.84 3.73
CA THR A 270 11.13 -17.68 2.55
C THR A 270 9.87 -17.84 1.70
N GLY A 271 10.04 -17.84 0.38
CA GLY A 271 8.98 -18.01 -0.61
C GLY A 271 8.50 -16.69 -1.20
N ASP A 272 8.05 -16.76 -2.45
CA ASP A 272 7.55 -15.62 -3.20
C ASP A 272 6.12 -15.27 -2.82
N ALA A 273 5.74 -14.02 -2.96
CA ALA A 273 4.34 -13.62 -2.85
C ALA A 273 3.54 -14.21 -4.01
N TRP A 274 2.28 -14.55 -3.76
CA TRP A 274 1.42 -15.11 -4.80
C TRP A 274 1.28 -14.14 -5.97
N GLY A 275 1.61 -14.62 -7.17
CA GLY A 275 1.60 -13.81 -8.39
C GLY A 275 2.89 -12.99 -8.62
N GLU A 276 3.95 -13.21 -7.84
CA GLU A 276 5.24 -12.51 -7.95
C GLU A 276 6.39 -13.47 -8.34
N TRP A 277 6.07 -14.58 -9.02
CA TRP A 277 7.05 -15.55 -9.47
C TRP A 277 7.83 -15.08 -10.68
N SER A 278 9.06 -15.56 -10.80
CA SER A 278 9.85 -15.42 -12.04
C SER A 278 9.14 -16.09 -13.22
N THR A 279 9.49 -15.67 -14.44
CA THR A 279 8.95 -16.31 -15.66
C THR A 279 9.26 -17.80 -15.71
N ALA A 280 10.41 -18.24 -15.17
CA ALA A 280 10.81 -19.64 -15.13
C ALA A 280 9.96 -20.44 -14.12
N ASP A 281 9.75 -19.92 -12.91
CA ASP A 281 8.95 -20.57 -11.87
C ASP A 281 7.49 -20.65 -12.28
N LEU A 282 6.96 -19.59 -12.91
CA LEU A 282 5.63 -19.60 -13.47
C LEU A 282 5.48 -20.66 -14.56
N ALA A 283 6.45 -20.76 -15.48
CA ALA A 283 6.44 -21.77 -16.54
C ALA A 283 6.47 -23.19 -15.97
N ALA A 284 7.21 -23.42 -14.89
CA ALA A 284 7.21 -24.72 -14.20
C ALA A 284 5.84 -25.07 -13.59
N GLN A 285 5.09 -24.07 -13.11
CA GLN A 285 3.76 -24.29 -12.53
C GLN A 285 2.67 -24.55 -13.58
N VAL A 286 2.67 -23.81 -14.70
CA VAL A 286 1.60 -23.87 -15.70
C VAL A 286 1.95 -24.71 -16.94
N GLY A 287 3.21 -25.18 -17.05
CA GLY A 287 3.68 -26.04 -18.14
C GLY A 287 4.00 -25.32 -19.45
N TYR A 288 3.98 -23.99 -19.48
CA TYR A 288 4.39 -23.17 -20.62
C TYR A 288 4.81 -21.76 -20.18
N THR A 289 5.62 -21.09 -21.00
CA THR A 289 5.95 -19.68 -20.77
C THR A 289 4.95 -18.80 -21.51
N PRO A 290 4.20 -17.91 -20.83
CA PRO A 290 3.33 -16.93 -21.50
C PRO A 290 4.15 -16.05 -22.44
N ALA A 291 3.72 -15.94 -23.72
CA ALA A 291 4.52 -15.29 -24.76
C ALA A 291 4.74 -13.80 -24.48
N GLY A 292 3.78 -13.11 -23.89
CA GLY A 292 3.91 -11.72 -23.48
C GLY A 292 4.92 -11.50 -22.36
N MET A 293 5.12 -12.51 -21.50
CA MET A 293 6.16 -12.47 -20.46
C MET A 293 7.54 -12.83 -21.03
N ALA A 294 7.60 -13.81 -21.95
CA ALA A 294 8.87 -14.22 -22.55
C ALA A 294 9.52 -13.14 -23.43
N HIS A 295 8.73 -12.27 -24.02
CA HIS A 295 9.18 -11.21 -24.93
C HIS A 295 8.83 -9.81 -24.44
N GLY A 296 8.43 -9.69 -23.19
CA GLY A 296 8.08 -8.42 -22.58
C GLY A 296 9.30 -7.53 -22.35
N TRP A 297 9.01 -6.27 -22.06
CA TRP A 297 10.05 -5.33 -21.66
C TRP A 297 10.38 -5.53 -20.19
N GLU A 298 11.67 -5.53 -19.85
CA GLU A 298 12.15 -5.65 -18.49
C GLU A 298 13.01 -4.45 -18.09
N TRP A 299 12.84 -4.00 -16.88
CA TRP A 299 13.66 -2.97 -16.28
C TRP A 299 14.79 -3.60 -15.46
N ALA A 300 16.03 -3.24 -15.78
CA ALA A 300 17.17 -3.59 -14.95
C ALA A 300 17.23 -2.66 -13.74
N SER A 301 16.69 -3.10 -12.62
CA SER A 301 16.73 -2.34 -11.37
C SER A 301 18.15 -2.21 -10.83
N LEU A 302 18.39 -1.16 -10.03
CA LEU A 302 19.73 -0.84 -9.52
C LEU A 302 20.20 -1.84 -8.42
N MET A 303 19.27 -2.35 -7.65
CA MET A 303 19.50 -3.29 -6.54
C MET A 303 18.38 -4.35 -6.58
N PRO A 304 18.40 -5.28 -7.56
CA PRO A 304 17.33 -6.26 -7.72
C PRO A 304 17.16 -7.08 -6.43
N ASP A 305 15.92 -7.30 -6.06
CA ASP A 305 15.52 -8.06 -4.85
C ASP A 305 16.22 -7.59 -3.58
N TYR A 306 16.44 -6.27 -3.48
CA TYR A 306 17.13 -5.63 -2.35
C TYR A 306 18.55 -6.13 -2.12
N SER A 307 19.16 -6.81 -3.11
CA SER A 307 20.53 -7.29 -3.06
C SER A 307 21.51 -6.24 -3.59
N LEU A 308 22.67 -6.13 -2.95
CA LEU A 308 23.80 -5.43 -3.52
C LEU A 308 24.59 -6.45 -4.33
N GLY A 309 24.68 -6.29 -5.64
CA GLY A 309 25.33 -7.24 -6.55
C GLY A 309 26.83 -7.55 -6.27
N ALA A 310 27.39 -6.98 -5.21
CA ALA A 310 28.73 -7.24 -4.68
C ALA A 310 28.73 -8.13 -3.43
N LEU A 311 27.57 -8.46 -2.87
CA LEU A 311 27.47 -9.34 -1.71
C LEU A 311 26.80 -10.65 -2.15
N PRO A 312 27.39 -11.83 -1.83
CA PRO A 312 26.70 -13.08 -2.10
C PRO A 312 25.40 -13.15 -1.29
N SER A 313 24.33 -13.50 -1.98
CA SER A 313 23.00 -13.74 -1.40
C SER A 313 23.01 -14.91 -0.44
#